data_30e39d1752dddb3eaecf3bbd9e4a36c8
#
_entry.id   30e39d1752dddb3eaecf3bbd9e4a36c8
#
_cell.length_a   1.000
_cell.length_b   1.000
_cell.length_c   1.000
_cell.angle_alpha   90.00
_cell.angle_beta   90.00
_cell.angle_gamma   90.00
#
_symmetry.space_group_name_H-M   'P 1'
#
loop_
_entity.id
_entity.type
_entity.pdbx_description
1 polymer ?
#
loop_
_entity_poly.entity_id
_entity_poly.type
_entity_poly.pdbx_seq_one_letter_code
_entity_poly.pdbx_strand_id
1 'polypeptide(L)'
;MAENLGSFSFDVTKRILCTLFNDGSLKKTTLATKTRLNYNVCLRYIQMLKVLGWINAGSEVSINELGRNVMKRLLNQPSTDIPNNSLYDMDSNSSILESEKKLDKPITRNQNIMIVDDEPDVLLTYESFLSYAGFNVSTFADSYQALRNFASNPRLYDLIVLDIRMENLNGLQLYQSMKAMNPTTKILFASALDAAKELTSILPDIEFQDIIKKPVDRENFIKVIKTALSS
;
A
#
# COMPACT_ATOMS: atom_id res chain seq x y z
N MET A 1 4.85 -24.83 16.82
CA MET A 1 4.82 -25.00 15.35
C MET A 1 4.31 -23.68 14.79
N ALA A 2 5.19 -22.86 14.27
CA ALA A 2 4.83 -21.59 13.63
C ALA A 2 4.15 -21.96 12.31
N GLU A 3 2.85 -21.73 12.21
CA GLU A 3 2.14 -21.82 10.94
C GLU A 3 2.69 -20.74 10.02
N ASN A 4 3.32 -21.19 8.95
CA ASN A 4 3.84 -20.38 7.87
C ASN A 4 2.68 -19.53 7.30
N LEU A 5 2.58 -18.26 7.70
CA LEU A 5 1.66 -17.27 7.14
C LEU A 5 2.18 -16.92 5.74
N GLY A 6 1.92 -17.80 4.78
CA GLY A 6 2.30 -17.62 3.38
C GLY A 6 1.90 -16.24 2.87
N SER A 7 2.81 -15.59 2.18
CA SER A 7 2.61 -14.28 1.53
C SER A 7 1.32 -14.29 0.71
N PHE A 8 0.51 -13.22 0.84
CA PHE A 8 -0.65 -13.02 -0.01
C PHE A 8 -0.17 -12.69 -1.43
N SER A 9 -0.55 -13.52 -2.39
CA SER A 9 -0.21 -13.31 -3.80
C SER A 9 -1.27 -12.42 -4.47
N PHE A 10 -0.81 -11.41 -5.19
CA PHE A 10 -1.66 -10.58 -6.03
C PHE A 10 -2.42 -11.40 -7.08
N ASP A 11 -1.77 -12.41 -7.65
CA ASP A 11 -2.37 -13.29 -8.64
C ASP A 11 -3.53 -14.11 -8.07
N VAL A 12 -3.40 -14.58 -6.82
CA VAL A 12 -4.48 -15.28 -6.12
C VAL A 12 -5.63 -14.33 -5.82
N THR A 13 -5.35 -13.11 -5.36
CA THR A 13 -6.35 -12.06 -5.13
C THR A 13 -7.14 -11.76 -6.40
N LYS A 14 -6.44 -11.51 -7.50
CA LYS A 14 -7.04 -11.27 -8.83
C LYS A 14 -7.91 -12.45 -9.25
N ARG A 15 -7.44 -13.67 -9.11
CA ARG A 15 -8.17 -14.90 -9.45
C ARG A 15 -9.48 -15.05 -8.66
N ILE A 16 -9.45 -14.78 -7.36
CA ILE A 16 -10.65 -14.81 -6.51
C ILE A 16 -11.65 -13.73 -6.96
N LEU A 17 -11.19 -12.49 -7.12
CA LEU A 17 -12.06 -11.39 -7.53
C LEU A 17 -12.63 -11.61 -8.94
N CYS A 18 -11.83 -12.11 -9.89
CA CYS A 18 -12.31 -12.48 -11.23
C CYS A 18 -13.41 -13.55 -11.17
N THR A 19 -13.19 -14.59 -10.36
CA THR A 19 -14.19 -15.66 -10.20
C THR A 19 -15.50 -15.12 -9.64
N LEU A 20 -15.43 -14.29 -8.60
CA LEU A 20 -16.63 -13.69 -8.00
C LEU A 20 -17.30 -12.64 -8.94
N PHE A 21 -16.52 -11.99 -9.78
CA PHE A 21 -17.05 -11.03 -10.76
C PHE A 21 -17.84 -11.73 -11.86
N ASN A 22 -17.33 -12.86 -12.36
CA ASN A 22 -17.94 -13.61 -13.46
C ASN A 22 -19.11 -14.50 -13.00
N ASP A 23 -18.96 -15.14 -11.86
CA ASP A 23 -19.87 -16.20 -11.40
C ASP A 23 -20.88 -15.70 -10.35
N GLY A 24 -20.74 -14.47 -9.86
CA GLY A 24 -21.61 -13.88 -8.85
C GLY A 24 -21.34 -14.41 -7.43
N SER A 25 -22.40 -14.67 -6.67
CA SER A 25 -22.30 -15.18 -5.31
C SER A 25 -21.99 -16.68 -5.29
N LEU A 26 -20.99 -17.08 -4.51
CA LEU A 26 -20.53 -18.47 -4.44
C LEU A 26 -20.36 -18.94 -2.99
N LYS A 27 -20.64 -20.22 -2.73
CA LYS A 27 -20.24 -20.86 -1.47
C LYS A 27 -18.71 -20.89 -1.35
N LYS A 28 -18.18 -20.81 -0.13
CA LYS A 28 -16.73 -20.80 0.14
C LYS A 28 -16.01 -22.02 -0.45
N THR A 29 -16.65 -23.21 -0.38
CA THR A 29 -16.12 -24.43 -0.97
C THR A 29 -16.05 -24.36 -2.50
N THR A 30 -17.11 -23.86 -3.14
CA THR A 30 -17.17 -23.68 -4.59
C THR A 30 -16.14 -22.68 -5.07
N LEU A 31 -15.96 -21.57 -4.34
CA LEU A 31 -14.95 -20.58 -4.64
C LEU A 31 -13.53 -21.17 -4.56
N ALA A 32 -13.23 -21.93 -3.51
CA ALA A 32 -11.94 -22.61 -3.37
C ALA A 32 -11.66 -23.57 -4.54
N THR A 33 -12.65 -24.36 -4.95
CA THR A 33 -12.53 -25.29 -6.08
C THR A 33 -12.32 -24.55 -7.40
N LYS A 34 -13.14 -23.53 -7.70
CA LYS A 34 -13.03 -22.75 -8.94
C LYS A 34 -11.72 -21.97 -9.05
N THR A 35 -11.23 -21.46 -7.93
CA THR A 35 -9.94 -20.77 -7.87
C THR A 35 -8.74 -21.71 -7.75
N ARG A 36 -8.95 -23.04 -7.69
CA ARG A 36 -7.91 -24.06 -7.50
C ARG A 36 -7.03 -23.77 -6.28
N LEU A 37 -7.65 -23.33 -5.19
CA LEU A 37 -6.98 -23.04 -3.93
C LEU A 37 -7.31 -24.12 -2.90
N ASN A 38 -6.35 -24.41 -2.01
CA ASN A 38 -6.67 -25.11 -0.78
C ASN A 38 -7.73 -24.32 0.01
N TYR A 39 -8.69 -25.03 0.62
CA TYR A 39 -9.81 -24.41 1.32
C TYR A 39 -9.37 -23.42 2.40
N ASN A 40 -8.37 -23.79 3.22
CA ASN A 40 -7.85 -22.91 4.27
C ASN A 40 -7.15 -21.65 3.70
N VAL A 41 -6.45 -21.81 2.58
CA VAL A 41 -5.86 -20.67 1.86
C VAL A 41 -6.96 -19.76 1.34
N CYS A 42 -7.99 -20.31 0.71
CA CYS A 42 -9.14 -19.55 0.21
C CYS A 42 -9.84 -18.78 1.36
N LEU A 43 -10.03 -19.40 2.51
CA LEU A 43 -10.63 -18.76 3.69
C LEU A 43 -9.80 -17.55 4.17
N ARG A 44 -8.47 -17.64 4.19
CA ARG A 44 -7.60 -16.52 4.56
C ARG A 44 -7.77 -15.35 3.58
N TYR A 45 -7.80 -15.62 2.27
CA TYR A 45 -8.05 -14.58 1.27
C TYR A 45 -9.46 -13.98 1.38
N ILE A 46 -10.49 -14.80 1.64
CA ILE A 46 -11.86 -14.32 1.91
C ILE A 46 -11.86 -13.38 3.11
N GLN A 47 -11.18 -13.75 4.20
CA GLN A 47 -11.09 -12.90 5.39
C GLN A 47 -10.41 -11.57 5.06
N MET A 48 -9.27 -11.58 4.38
CA MET A 48 -8.55 -10.39 3.93
C MET A 48 -9.44 -9.51 3.05
N LEU A 49 -10.07 -10.08 2.01
CA LEU A 49 -10.91 -9.32 1.08
C LEU A 49 -12.17 -8.75 1.74
N LYS A 50 -12.70 -9.43 2.76
CA LYS A 50 -13.80 -8.93 3.60
C LYS A 50 -13.35 -7.72 4.42
N VAL A 51 -12.16 -7.79 5.02
CA VAL A 51 -11.53 -6.70 5.76
C VAL A 51 -11.29 -5.50 4.85
N LEU A 52 -10.77 -5.72 3.65
CA LEU A 52 -10.61 -4.69 2.62
C LEU A 52 -11.95 -4.07 2.18
N GLY A 53 -13.07 -4.67 2.56
CA GLY A 53 -14.39 -4.23 2.12
C GLY A 53 -14.65 -4.46 0.63
N TRP A 54 -13.95 -5.41 -0.02
CA TRP A 54 -14.11 -5.70 -1.45
C TRP A 54 -15.14 -6.77 -1.73
N ILE A 55 -15.45 -7.57 -0.72
CA ILE A 55 -16.43 -8.66 -0.79
C ILE A 55 -17.37 -8.63 0.41
N ASN A 56 -18.58 -9.16 0.19
CA ASN A 56 -19.47 -9.56 1.26
C ASN A 56 -19.25 -11.05 1.51
N ALA A 57 -19.09 -11.45 2.76
CA ALA A 57 -18.85 -12.84 3.13
C ALA A 57 -19.78 -13.23 4.30
N GLY A 58 -20.74 -14.08 3.99
CA GLY A 58 -21.69 -14.73 4.91
C GLY A 58 -21.71 -16.24 4.67
N SER A 59 -22.90 -16.80 4.44
CA SER A 59 -23.08 -18.16 3.92
C SER A 59 -22.48 -18.33 2.53
N GLU A 60 -22.58 -17.28 1.73
CA GLU A 60 -21.95 -17.15 0.43
C GLU A 60 -21.02 -15.93 0.40
N VAL A 61 -20.16 -15.91 -0.60
CA VAL A 61 -19.18 -14.84 -0.86
C VAL A 61 -19.54 -14.15 -2.16
N SER A 62 -19.65 -12.85 -2.16
CA SER A 62 -19.93 -12.04 -3.37
C SER A 62 -19.04 -10.80 -3.43
N ILE A 63 -18.69 -10.37 -4.63
CA ILE A 63 -17.96 -9.10 -4.84
C ILE A 63 -18.94 -7.93 -4.69
N ASN A 64 -18.55 -6.90 -3.93
CA ASN A 64 -19.34 -5.67 -3.80
C ASN A 64 -18.89 -4.60 -4.79
N GLU A 65 -19.49 -3.41 -4.73
CA GLU A 65 -19.21 -2.32 -5.67
C GLU A 65 -17.74 -1.85 -5.59
N LEU A 66 -17.19 -1.74 -4.38
CA LEU A 66 -15.78 -1.36 -4.21
C LEU A 66 -14.86 -2.41 -4.82
N GLY A 67 -15.11 -3.68 -4.56
CA GLY A 67 -14.35 -4.79 -5.16
C GLY A 67 -14.44 -4.83 -6.68
N ARG A 68 -15.63 -4.53 -7.27
CA ARG A 68 -15.79 -4.42 -8.73
C ARG A 68 -14.94 -3.29 -9.32
N ASN A 69 -14.89 -2.15 -8.62
CA ASN A 69 -14.08 -1.00 -9.06
C ASN A 69 -12.57 -1.31 -9.00
N VAL A 70 -12.13 -1.98 -7.94
CA VAL A 70 -10.75 -2.47 -7.82
C VAL A 70 -10.46 -3.46 -8.96
N MET A 71 -11.35 -4.42 -9.19
CA MET A 71 -11.20 -5.42 -10.24
C MET A 71 -11.07 -4.79 -11.63
N LYS A 72 -11.93 -3.82 -11.98
CA LYS A 72 -11.83 -3.10 -13.25
C LYS A 72 -10.49 -2.40 -13.44
N ARG A 73 -9.95 -1.80 -12.38
CA ARG A 73 -8.62 -1.18 -12.41
C ARG A 73 -7.50 -2.21 -12.60
N LEU A 74 -7.61 -3.38 -11.96
CA LEU A 74 -6.64 -4.47 -12.10
C LEU A 74 -6.63 -5.10 -13.50
N LEU A 75 -7.76 -5.11 -14.19
CA LEU A 75 -7.86 -5.62 -15.57
C LEU A 75 -7.36 -4.61 -16.61
N ASN A 76 -7.49 -3.30 -16.33
CA ASN A 76 -7.09 -2.23 -17.23
C ASN A 76 -5.63 -1.78 -17.07
N GLN A 77 -4.80 -2.50 -16.33
CA GLN A 77 -3.35 -2.27 -16.35
C GLN A 77 -2.79 -2.90 -17.63
N PRO A 78 -2.21 -2.10 -18.55
CA PRO A 78 -1.44 -2.67 -19.65
C PRO A 78 -0.28 -3.45 -19.04
N SER A 79 -0.10 -4.67 -19.50
CA SER A 79 1.14 -5.43 -19.34
C SER A 79 2.29 -4.48 -19.62
N THR A 80 3.28 -4.44 -18.73
CA THR A 80 4.50 -3.66 -18.92
C THR A 80 5.32 -4.24 -20.04
N ASP A 81 4.91 -3.99 -21.28
CA ASP A 81 5.80 -3.95 -22.43
C ASP A 81 6.01 -2.48 -22.75
N ILE A 82 7.24 -2.04 -22.58
CA ILE A 82 7.74 -0.71 -22.90
C ILE A 82 7.61 -0.51 -24.40
N PRO A 83 6.82 0.42 -24.91
CA PRO A 83 7.05 0.96 -26.23
C PRO A 83 7.89 2.22 -26.10
N ASN A 84 9.04 2.11 -26.68
CA ASN A 84 9.89 3.22 -27.03
C ASN A 84 9.15 4.15 -28.02
N ASN A 85 9.23 5.42 -27.73
CA ASN A 85 9.34 6.55 -28.65
C ASN A 85 8.20 6.86 -29.66
N SER A 86 7.80 8.06 -29.55
CA SER A 86 7.81 9.11 -30.57
C SER A 86 6.51 9.88 -30.81
N LEU A 87 6.72 11.16 -30.86
CA LEU A 87 6.10 12.21 -31.67
C LEU A 87 4.84 12.89 -31.12
N TYR A 88 5.16 13.99 -30.46
CA TYR A 88 4.31 15.18 -30.44
C TYR A 88 4.57 15.95 -31.75
N ASP A 89 3.56 16.15 -32.54
CA ASP A 89 3.45 17.27 -33.49
C ASP A 89 2.44 18.25 -32.91
N MET A 90 2.92 19.34 -32.65
CA MET A 90 2.83 20.77 -32.90
C MET A 90 1.65 21.21 -33.76
N ASP A 91 0.96 22.20 -33.27
CA ASP A 91 0.70 23.52 -33.87
C ASP A 91 -0.37 24.25 -33.04
N SER A 92 -0.42 25.50 -32.82
CA SER A 92 0.38 26.68 -33.11
C SER A 92 -0.27 27.90 -32.44
N ASN A 93 0.58 28.93 -32.24
CA ASN A 93 0.28 30.35 -32.11
C ASN A 93 -0.27 30.87 -30.77
N SER A 94 0.17 31.96 -30.25
CA SER A 94 1.18 32.97 -30.57
C SER A 94 1.28 33.96 -29.39
N SER A 95 2.49 34.44 -29.18
CA SER A 95 2.85 35.76 -28.65
C SER A 95 2.16 36.31 -27.38
N ILE A 96 2.92 36.50 -26.34
CA ILE A 96 3.26 37.82 -25.79
C ILE A 96 4.57 37.69 -25.00
N LEU A 97 5.44 38.65 -25.29
CA LEU A 97 6.81 38.86 -24.84
C LEU A 97 6.89 39.34 -23.38
N GLU A 98 7.98 38.91 -22.78
CA GLU A 98 8.84 39.66 -21.82
C GLU A 98 8.34 39.85 -20.40
N SER A 99 9.07 39.26 -19.63
CA SER A 99 9.87 39.66 -18.43
C SER A 99 9.52 38.76 -17.23
N GLU A 100 10.44 37.97 -16.86
CA GLU A 100 11.17 37.98 -15.61
C GLU A 100 11.96 36.70 -15.41
N LYS A 101 13.24 36.83 -15.33
CA LYS A 101 14.16 35.87 -14.72
C LYS A 101 13.68 35.57 -13.31
N LYS A 102 13.18 34.36 -13.10
CA LYS A 102 13.15 33.77 -11.77
C LYS A 102 13.33 32.26 -11.87
N LEU A 103 14.52 31.85 -11.43
CA LEU A 103 14.86 30.59 -10.81
C LEU A 103 14.00 29.38 -11.26
N ASP A 104 14.57 28.56 -12.12
CA ASP A 104 14.24 27.15 -12.29
C ASP A 104 14.47 26.40 -10.97
N LYS A 105 13.52 26.45 -10.06
CA LYS A 105 13.31 25.36 -9.12
C LYS A 105 12.42 24.40 -9.85
N PRO A 106 12.82 23.14 -10.04
CA PRO A 106 11.89 22.11 -10.46
C PRO A 106 10.71 22.17 -9.48
N ILE A 107 9.49 22.16 -10.01
CA ILE A 107 8.27 22.00 -9.21
C ILE A 107 8.38 20.59 -8.64
N THR A 108 9.05 20.45 -7.51
CA THR A 108 9.11 19.19 -6.78
C THR A 108 7.72 18.97 -6.23
N ARG A 109 6.97 18.07 -6.86
CA ARG A 109 5.72 17.55 -6.30
C ARG A 109 6.01 17.16 -4.87
N ASN A 110 5.28 17.75 -3.91
CA ASN A 110 5.37 17.33 -2.53
C ASN A 110 5.06 15.85 -2.46
N GLN A 111 6.00 15.07 -1.92
CA GLN A 111 5.84 13.63 -1.81
C GLN A 111 4.79 13.31 -0.76
N ASN A 112 3.93 12.34 -1.06
CA ASN A 112 2.83 11.91 -0.20
C ASN A 112 3.28 10.75 0.69
N ILE A 113 3.18 10.93 1.99
CA ILE A 113 3.58 9.93 2.98
C ILE A 113 2.35 9.51 3.79
N MET A 114 2.15 8.21 3.94
CA MET A 114 1.17 7.65 4.86
C MET A 114 1.89 7.20 6.14
N ILE A 115 1.29 7.50 7.30
CA ILE A 115 1.76 7.00 8.60
C ILE A 115 0.60 6.23 9.25
N VAL A 116 0.88 5.03 9.72
CA VAL A 116 -0.10 4.19 10.41
C VAL A 116 0.48 3.74 11.74
N ASP A 117 -0.16 4.16 12.83
CA ASP A 117 0.26 3.90 14.21
C ASP A 117 -0.97 4.06 15.11
N ASP A 118 -1.23 3.15 16.02
CA ASP A 118 -2.42 3.23 16.89
C ASP A 118 -2.23 4.20 18.07
N GLU A 119 -1.03 4.77 18.24
CA GLU A 119 -0.75 5.79 19.24
C GLU A 119 -0.93 7.21 18.65
N PRO A 120 -1.99 7.97 19.02
CA PRO A 120 -2.27 9.30 18.46
C PRO A 120 -1.13 10.32 18.66
N ASP A 121 -0.43 10.24 19.80
CA ASP A 121 0.69 11.14 20.11
C ASP A 121 1.90 10.89 19.18
N VAL A 122 2.12 9.64 18.78
CA VAL A 122 3.16 9.27 17.80
C VAL A 122 2.77 9.81 16.43
N LEU A 123 1.52 9.63 16.02
CA LEU A 123 1.01 10.18 14.76
C LEU A 123 1.18 11.68 14.67
N LEU A 124 0.76 12.41 15.70
CA LEU A 124 0.89 13.88 15.77
C LEU A 124 2.35 14.32 15.68
N THR A 125 3.24 13.60 16.36
CA THR A 125 4.68 13.88 16.38
C THR A 125 5.30 13.69 14.99
N TYR A 126 5.05 12.54 14.35
CA TYR A 126 5.63 12.23 13.05
C TYR A 126 5.02 13.08 11.92
N GLU A 127 3.72 13.38 12.00
CA GLU A 127 3.07 14.32 11.09
C GLU A 127 3.73 15.70 11.17
N SER A 128 3.96 16.21 12.39
CA SER A 128 4.64 17.49 12.60
C SER A 128 6.06 17.49 12.01
N PHE A 129 6.83 16.41 12.22
CA PHE A 129 8.19 16.30 11.68
C PHE A 129 8.21 16.34 10.14
N LEU A 130 7.34 15.59 9.50
CA LEU A 130 7.32 15.47 8.04
C LEU A 130 6.68 16.69 7.36
N SER A 131 5.63 17.26 7.93
CA SER A 131 5.00 18.49 7.44
C SER A 131 6.00 19.66 7.49
N TYR A 132 6.78 19.78 8.57
CA TYR A 132 7.86 20.76 8.66
C TYR A 132 8.94 20.56 7.57
N ALA A 133 9.19 19.32 7.19
CA ALA A 133 10.14 18.97 6.13
C ALA A 133 9.57 19.13 4.71
N GLY A 134 8.31 19.54 4.56
CA GLY A 134 7.65 19.83 3.29
C GLY A 134 6.96 18.64 2.62
N PHE A 135 6.70 17.55 3.35
CA PHE A 135 5.95 16.41 2.85
C PHE A 135 4.43 16.61 3.05
N ASN A 136 3.63 15.99 2.17
CA ASN A 136 2.21 15.81 2.39
C ASN A 136 2.00 14.55 3.23
N VAL A 137 1.37 14.67 4.38
CA VAL A 137 1.22 13.56 5.32
C VAL A 137 -0.24 13.20 5.50
N SER A 138 -0.52 11.89 5.52
CA SER A 138 -1.80 11.33 5.90
C SER A 138 -1.60 10.35 7.05
N THR A 139 -2.25 10.57 8.17
CA THR A 139 -2.11 9.76 9.38
C THR A 139 -3.33 8.90 9.64
N PHE A 140 -3.15 7.68 10.12
CA PHE A 140 -4.22 6.74 10.43
C PHE A 140 -3.92 6.02 11.74
N ALA A 141 -4.81 6.17 12.72
CA ALA A 141 -4.77 5.42 13.97
C ALA A 141 -5.45 4.03 13.83
N ASP A 142 -6.26 3.85 12.80
CA ASP A 142 -6.96 2.61 12.51
C ASP A 142 -6.39 1.95 11.25
N SER A 143 -5.83 0.76 11.41
CA SER A 143 -5.19 0.01 10.34
C SER A 143 -6.16 -0.39 9.21
N TYR A 144 -7.45 -0.58 9.51
CA TYR A 144 -8.46 -0.85 8.46
C TYR A 144 -8.79 0.40 7.65
N GLN A 145 -8.84 1.58 8.28
CA GLN A 145 -9.03 2.83 7.56
C GLN A 145 -7.83 3.13 6.66
N ALA A 146 -6.61 2.93 7.15
CA ALA A 146 -5.39 3.03 6.35
C ALA A 146 -5.44 2.12 5.13
N LEU A 147 -5.80 0.86 5.32
CA LEU A 147 -5.90 -0.12 4.25
C LEU A 147 -6.96 0.23 3.22
N ARG A 148 -8.13 0.70 3.64
CA ARG A 148 -9.20 1.18 2.74
C ARG A 148 -8.76 2.39 1.92
N ASN A 149 -8.10 3.34 2.57
CA ASN A 149 -7.59 4.53 1.90
C ASN A 149 -6.55 4.15 0.85
N PHE A 150 -5.58 3.30 1.21
CA PHE A 150 -4.58 2.79 0.28
C PHE A 150 -5.22 2.02 -0.89
N ALA A 151 -6.18 1.14 -0.62
CA ALA A 151 -6.88 0.35 -1.64
C ALA A 151 -7.64 1.21 -2.66
N SER A 152 -8.13 2.39 -2.26
CA SER A 152 -8.82 3.32 -3.18
C SER A 152 -7.86 3.94 -4.19
N ASN A 153 -6.59 4.16 -3.84
CA ASN A 153 -5.53 4.63 -4.73
C ASN A 153 -4.14 4.10 -4.30
N PRO A 154 -3.75 2.90 -4.71
CA PRO A 154 -2.48 2.28 -4.29
C PRO A 154 -1.21 2.97 -4.80
N ARG A 155 -1.34 3.98 -5.66
CA ARG A 155 -0.22 4.77 -6.18
C ARG A 155 -0.19 6.21 -5.62
N LEU A 156 -1.04 6.51 -4.65
CA LEU A 156 -1.11 7.85 -4.07
C LEU A 156 0.14 8.18 -3.25
N TYR A 157 0.63 7.19 -2.51
CA TYR A 157 1.70 7.37 -1.54
C TYR A 157 3.05 6.97 -2.11
N ASP A 158 4.02 7.87 -1.96
CA ASP A 158 5.42 7.64 -2.35
C ASP A 158 6.15 6.78 -1.30
N LEU A 159 5.71 6.86 -0.03
CA LEU A 159 6.24 6.10 1.08
C LEU A 159 5.15 5.86 2.15
N ILE A 160 5.23 4.73 2.82
CA ILE A 160 4.37 4.39 3.96
C ILE A 160 5.24 4.06 5.16
N VAL A 161 4.88 4.57 6.33
CA VAL A 161 5.48 4.21 7.62
C VAL A 161 4.43 3.45 8.42
N LEU A 162 4.74 2.22 8.82
CA LEU A 162 3.84 1.34 9.56
C LEU A 162 4.42 1.05 10.95
N ASP A 163 3.63 1.26 11.99
CA ASP A 163 3.93 0.61 13.26
C ASP A 163 3.72 -0.91 13.15
N ILE A 164 4.55 -1.67 13.86
CA ILE A 164 4.46 -3.13 13.84
C ILE A 164 3.38 -3.64 14.79
N ARG A 165 3.29 -3.02 15.97
CA ARG A 165 2.43 -3.48 17.05
C ARG A 165 1.18 -2.62 17.16
N MET A 166 0.22 -2.90 16.32
CA MET A 166 -1.09 -2.24 16.36
C MET A 166 -2.19 -3.22 16.77
N GLU A 167 -3.24 -2.69 17.40
CA GLU A 167 -4.47 -3.44 17.60
C GLU A 167 -5.12 -3.78 16.25
N ASN A 168 -5.96 -4.82 16.22
CA ASN A 168 -6.71 -5.31 15.05
C ASN A 168 -5.84 -5.91 13.93
N LEU A 169 -5.40 -5.11 12.98
CA LEU A 169 -4.53 -5.53 11.89
C LEU A 169 -3.12 -5.04 12.18
N ASN A 170 -2.21 -5.94 12.53
CA ASN A 170 -0.83 -5.56 12.82
C ASN A 170 -0.07 -5.08 11.57
N GLY A 171 1.05 -4.38 11.79
CA GLY A 171 1.82 -3.78 10.70
C GLY A 171 2.29 -4.79 9.64
N LEU A 172 2.60 -6.02 10.03
CA LEU A 172 3.01 -7.08 9.11
C LEU A 172 1.87 -7.50 8.17
N GLN A 173 0.66 -7.68 8.71
CA GLN A 173 -0.52 -8.01 7.92
C GLN A 173 -0.90 -6.86 6.97
N LEU A 174 -0.77 -5.63 7.46
CA LEU A 174 -1.01 -4.43 6.67
C LEU A 174 0.02 -4.31 5.52
N TYR A 175 1.30 -4.51 5.80
CA TYR A 175 2.38 -4.58 4.82
C TYR A 175 2.08 -5.60 3.72
N GLN A 176 1.78 -6.85 4.09
CA GLN A 176 1.48 -7.91 3.13
C GLN A 176 0.28 -7.55 2.25
N SER A 177 -0.76 -6.95 2.84
CA SER A 177 -1.96 -6.52 2.11
C SER A 177 -1.65 -5.39 1.13
N MET A 178 -0.87 -4.39 1.55
CA MET A 178 -0.47 -3.26 0.70
C MET A 178 0.47 -3.70 -0.43
N LYS A 179 1.47 -4.54 -0.14
CA LYS A 179 2.38 -5.11 -1.14
C LYS A 179 1.66 -6.01 -2.16
N ALA A 180 0.61 -6.72 -1.74
CA ALA A 180 -0.23 -7.49 -2.66
C ALA A 180 -1.01 -6.61 -3.65
N MET A 181 -1.35 -5.37 -3.27
CA MET A 181 -2.04 -4.40 -4.13
C MET A 181 -1.09 -3.58 -5.01
N ASN A 182 0.06 -3.21 -4.44
CA ASN A 182 1.12 -2.50 -5.16
C ASN A 182 2.50 -2.97 -4.66
N PRO A 183 3.16 -3.91 -5.36
CA PRO A 183 4.46 -4.45 -4.96
C PRO A 183 5.58 -3.39 -4.90
N THR A 184 5.45 -2.30 -5.68
CA THR A 184 6.48 -1.25 -5.77
C THR A 184 6.37 -0.19 -4.67
N THR A 185 5.30 -0.21 -3.85
CA THR A 185 5.13 0.76 -2.75
C THR A 185 6.28 0.62 -1.76
N LYS A 186 6.94 1.73 -1.47
CA LYS A 186 7.98 1.78 -0.43
C LYS A 186 7.33 1.80 0.95
N ILE A 187 7.75 0.89 1.82
CA ILE A 187 7.20 0.75 3.17
C ILE A 187 8.34 0.63 4.16
N LEU A 188 8.35 1.49 5.16
CA LEU A 188 9.22 1.42 6.32
C LEU A 188 8.42 0.97 7.54
N PHE A 189 9.07 0.27 8.45
CA PHE A 189 8.48 -0.08 9.74
C PHE A 189 9.02 0.83 10.84
N ALA A 190 8.13 1.34 11.70
CA ALA A 190 8.52 1.98 12.95
C ALA A 190 8.32 0.99 14.08
N SER A 191 9.37 0.70 14.88
CA SER A 191 9.30 -0.32 15.90
C SER A 191 10.22 -0.11 17.09
N ALA A 192 9.81 -0.65 18.24
CA ALA A 192 10.71 -0.86 19.37
C ALA A 192 11.81 -1.89 19.00
N LEU A 193 12.94 -1.82 19.70
CA LEU A 193 14.18 -2.56 19.37
C LEU A 193 14.01 -4.06 19.17
N ASP A 194 13.13 -4.68 19.96
CA ASP A 194 12.99 -6.14 19.98
C ASP A 194 12.24 -6.69 18.77
N ALA A 195 11.31 -5.92 18.21
CA ALA A 195 10.52 -6.34 17.06
C ALA A 195 11.28 -6.24 15.73
N ALA A 196 12.35 -5.45 15.64
CA ALA A 196 13.18 -5.33 14.44
C ALA A 196 13.87 -6.66 14.07
N LYS A 197 14.39 -7.38 15.07
CA LYS A 197 15.02 -8.69 14.86
C LYS A 197 14.01 -9.76 14.44
N GLU A 198 12.81 -9.69 14.99
CA GLU A 198 11.72 -10.60 14.65
C GLU A 198 11.27 -10.39 13.19
N LEU A 199 11.13 -9.13 12.76
CA LEU A 199 10.74 -8.79 11.39
C LEU A 199 11.72 -9.34 10.34
N THR A 200 13.01 -9.10 10.49
CA THR A 200 14.01 -9.57 9.52
C THR A 200 14.10 -11.09 9.45
N SER A 201 13.69 -11.80 10.51
CA SER A 201 13.60 -13.26 10.50
C SER A 201 12.35 -13.80 9.79
N ILE A 202 11.27 -13.01 9.76
CA ILE A 202 9.96 -13.40 9.17
C ILE A 202 9.84 -12.93 7.72
N LEU A 203 10.42 -11.78 7.39
CA LEU A 203 10.38 -11.16 6.07
C LEU A 203 11.81 -11.04 5.52
N PRO A 204 12.27 -12.00 4.70
CA PRO A 204 13.63 -11.97 4.15
C PRO A 204 13.89 -10.80 3.20
N ASP A 205 12.83 -10.17 2.67
CA ASP A 205 12.92 -9.02 1.76
C ASP A 205 13.02 -7.67 2.49
N ILE A 206 12.99 -7.67 3.84
CA ILE A 206 13.12 -6.46 4.68
C ILE A 206 14.52 -6.39 5.25
N GLU A 207 15.19 -5.29 4.97
CA GLU A 207 16.50 -4.99 5.52
C GLU A 207 16.40 -4.11 6.77
N PHE A 208 17.46 -4.07 7.58
CA PHE A 208 17.51 -3.22 8.77
C PHE A 208 17.31 -1.73 8.46
N GLN A 209 17.68 -1.29 7.25
CA GLN A 209 17.46 0.08 6.79
C GLN A 209 15.99 0.43 6.57
N ASP A 210 15.11 -0.58 6.43
CA ASP A 210 13.66 -0.40 6.29
C ASP A 210 12.97 -0.26 7.65
N ILE A 211 13.75 -0.26 8.75
CA ILE A 211 13.22 -0.23 10.10
C ILE A 211 13.67 1.02 10.84
N ILE A 212 12.71 1.84 11.22
CA ILE A 212 12.89 3.00 12.08
C ILE A 212 12.78 2.55 13.54
N LYS A 213 13.86 2.69 14.28
CA LYS A 213 13.87 2.31 15.70
C LYS A 213 13.21 3.39 16.54
N LYS A 214 12.17 3.02 17.30
CA LYS A 214 11.54 3.87 18.31
C LYS A 214 12.32 3.83 19.64
N PRO A 215 12.48 4.95 20.38
CA PRO A 215 12.14 6.31 19.98
C PRO A 215 13.12 6.88 18.97
N VAL A 216 12.64 7.72 18.05
CA VAL A 216 13.45 8.40 17.04
C VAL A 216 13.30 9.91 17.17
N ASP A 217 14.41 10.62 17.09
CA ASP A 217 14.40 12.08 17.03
C ASP A 217 14.05 12.59 15.61
N ARG A 218 13.66 13.85 15.54
CA ARG A 218 13.18 14.46 14.31
C ARG A 218 14.20 14.40 13.16
N GLU A 219 15.48 14.66 13.43
CA GLU A 219 16.50 14.75 12.39
C GLU A 219 16.77 13.38 11.78
N ASN A 220 16.90 12.34 12.62
CA ASN A 220 17.08 10.98 12.18
C ASN A 220 15.85 10.45 11.46
N PHE A 221 14.64 10.75 11.94
CA PHE A 221 13.40 10.36 11.28
C PHE A 221 13.33 10.92 9.86
N ILE A 222 13.49 12.23 9.68
CA ILE A 222 13.47 12.90 8.38
C ILE A 222 14.57 12.35 7.46
N LYS A 223 15.77 12.09 7.99
CA LYS A 223 16.91 11.53 7.23
C LYS A 223 16.57 10.16 6.66
N VAL A 224 16.00 9.25 7.47
CA VAL A 224 15.61 7.91 7.02
C VAL A 224 14.54 7.99 5.93
N ILE A 225 13.52 8.83 6.12
CA ILE A 225 12.46 9.05 5.12
C ILE A 225 13.04 9.55 3.78
N LYS A 226 13.91 10.57 3.81
CA LYS A 226 14.55 11.10 2.60
C LYS A 226 15.43 10.08 1.90
N THR A 227 16.16 9.26 2.66
CA THR A 227 16.99 8.18 2.10
C THR A 227 16.12 7.15 1.39
N ALA A 228 15.06 6.71 2.04
CA ALA A 228 14.12 5.75 1.45
C ALA A 228 13.43 6.27 0.18
N LEU A 229 13.13 7.56 0.11
CA LEU A 229 12.51 8.18 -1.07
C LEU A 229 13.49 8.36 -2.24
N SER A 230 14.79 8.37 -1.98
CA SER A 230 15.84 8.57 -3.00
C SER A 230 16.38 7.26 -3.59
N SER A 231 16.14 6.12 -2.93
CA SER A 231 16.47 4.78 -3.39
C SER A 231 15.40 4.24 -4.33
#